data_715f88d5506d9b96a981f3917555e5b3
#
_entry.id   715f88d5506d9b96a981f3917555e5b3
#
_cell.length_a   1.000
_cell.length_b   1.000
_cell.length_c   1.000
_cell.angle_alpha   90.00
_cell.angle_beta   90.00
_cell.angle_gamma   90.00
#
_symmetry.space_group_name_H-M   'P 1'
#
loop_
_entity.id
_entity.type
_entity.pdbx_description
1 polymer ?
#
loop_
_entity_poly.entity_id
_entity_poly.type
_entity_poly.pdbx_seq_one_letter_code
_entity_poly.pdbx_strand_id
1 'polypeptide(L)'
;MTTTEKKDRRLEWGLVTLILVLLVLIVGFVTVMYRSNRPYAQAEEEATAIAKKYTDLTKVSDFYWFTRDETYFSLLGADKKGNEIAVIVPKDGNKVTVLNQKDGVSELAAMQNVAKAYPKEKVKQAKLGIYKEAPVWEVTTTSDSGKVNYVLVSFDKGEEIKKVSDI
;
A
#
# COMPACT_ATOMS: atom_id res chain seq x y z
N MET A 1 -14.51 46.82 -39.20
CA MET A 1 -14.33 45.63 -38.40
C MET A 1 -15.53 44.72 -38.61
N THR A 2 -15.34 43.67 -39.40
CA THR A 2 -16.43 42.81 -39.87
C THR A 2 -16.94 41.89 -38.74
N THR A 3 -18.20 41.49 -38.82
CA THR A 3 -18.86 40.61 -37.82
C THR A 3 -18.11 39.27 -37.62
N THR A 4 -17.39 38.80 -38.62
CA THR A 4 -16.55 37.59 -38.63
C THR A 4 -15.34 37.72 -37.70
N GLU A 5 -14.61 38.81 -37.77
CA GLU A 5 -13.40 39.06 -36.92
C GLU A 5 -13.74 39.13 -35.41
N LYS A 6 -14.94 39.66 -35.07
CA LYS A 6 -15.42 39.68 -33.68
C LYS A 6 -15.78 38.27 -33.17
N LYS A 7 -16.27 37.39 -34.05
CA LYS A 7 -16.67 36.01 -33.71
C LYS A 7 -15.41 35.14 -33.48
N ASP A 8 -14.40 35.27 -34.34
CA ASP A 8 -13.14 34.54 -34.27
C ASP A 8 -12.38 34.91 -32.98
N ARG A 9 -12.29 36.19 -32.65
CA ARG A 9 -11.66 36.67 -31.41
C ARG A 9 -12.38 36.19 -30.15
N ARG A 10 -13.69 36.06 -30.14
CA ARG A 10 -14.45 35.48 -29.02
C ARG A 10 -14.18 34.01 -28.87
N LEU A 11 -14.02 33.28 -29.96
CA LEU A 11 -13.69 31.85 -29.94
C LEU A 11 -12.27 31.64 -29.41
N GLU A 12 -11.28 32.44 -29.84
CA GLU A 12 -9.91 32.40 -29.33
C GLU A 12 -9.84 32.68 -27.84
N TRP A 13 -10.54 33.71 -27.33
CA TRP A 13 -10.60 33.99 -25.90
C TRP A 13 -11.32 32.88 -25.13
N GLY A 14 -12.33 32.24 -25.69
CA GLY A 14 -13.01 31.08 -25.12
C GLY A 14 -12.07 29.89 -24.98
N LEU A 15 -11.25 29.61 -26.00
CA LEU A 15 -10.25 28.55 -25.97
C LEU A 15 -9.15 28.83 -24.94
N VAL A 16 -8.64 30.07 -24.87
CA VAL A 16 -7.64 30.46 -23.88
C VAL A 16 -8.18 30.31 -22.46
N THR A 17 -9.42 30.74 -22.23
CA THR A 17 -10.07 30.57 -20.91
C THR A 17 -10.24 29.10 -20.55
N LEU A 18 -10.65 28.26 -21.51
CA LEU A 18 -10.77 26.82 -21.30
C LEU A 18 -9.44 26.17 -20.94
N ILE A 19 -8.36 26.54 -21.64
CA ILE A 19 -7.00 26.05 -21.36
C ILE A 19 -6.56 26.46 -19.95
N LEU A 20 -6.80 27.70 -19.54
CA LEU A 20 -6.46 28.18 -18.21
C LEU A 20 -7.23 27.42 -17.12
N VAL A 21 -8.54 27.18 -17.31
CA VAL A 21 -9.33 26.38 -16.37
C VAL A 21 -8.79 24.95 -16.26
N LEU A 22 -8.46 24.33 -17.39
CA LEU A 22 -7.88 22.98 -17.39
C LEU A 22 -6.52 22.94 -16.66
N LEU A 23 -5.66 23.94 -16.87
CA LEU A 23 -4.39 24.04 -16.15
C LEU A 23 -4.59 24.16 -14.64
N VAL A 24 -5.53 25.00 -14.19
CA VAL A 24 -5.86 25.14 -12.75
C VAL A 24 -6.36 23.82 -12.17
N LEU A 25 -7.22 23.09 -12.90
CA LEU A 25 -7.72 21.79 -12.48
C LEU A 25 -6.59 20.75 -12.38
N ILE A 26 -5.68 20.71 -13.36
CA ILE A 26 -4.53 19.80 -13.36
C ILE A 26 -3.61 20.11 -12.16
N VAL A 27 -3.26 21.36 -11.94
CA VAL A 27 -2.41 21.79 -10.81
C VAL A 27 -3.10 21.47 -9.48
N GLY A 28 -4.39 21.73 -9.36
CA GLY A 28 -5.20 21.36 -8.18
C GLY A 28 -5.17 19.86 -7.92
N PHE A 29 -5.42 19.05 -8.95
CA PHE A 29 -5.41 17.59 -8.86
C PHE A 29 -4.02 17.05 -8.45
N VAL A 30 -2.95 17.52 -9.09
CA VAL A 30 -1.57 17.12 -8.76
C VAL A 30 -1.22 17.51 -7.31
N THR A 31 -1.62 18.70 -6.87
CA THR A 31 -1.38 19.17 -5.49
C THR A 31 -2.10 18.28 -4.46
N VAL A 32 -3.36 17.94 -4.71
CA VAL A 32 -4.13 17.04 -3.85
C VAL A 32 -3.49 15.66 -3.81
N MET A 33 -3.15 15.10 -4.97
CA MET A 33 -2.50 13.80 -5.07
C MET A 33 -1.15 13.76 -4.33
N TYR A 34 -0.33 14.80 -4.48
CA TYR A 34 0.96 14.92 -3.78
C TYR A 34 0.77 15.01 -2.25
N ARG A 35 -0.18 15.81 -1.79
CA ARG A 35 -0.48 15.92 -0.35
C ARG A 35 -1.06 14.65 0.25
N SER A 36 -1.87 13.92 -0.52
CA SER A 36 -2.49 12.67 -0.07
C SER A 36 -1.47 11.55 0.18
N ASN A 37 -0.37 11.52 -0.58
CA ASN A 37 0.66 10.49 -0.45
C ASN A 37 1.74 10.80 0.60
N ARG A 38 1.80 12.03 1.11
CA ARG A 38 2.80 12.44 2.13
C ARG A 38 2.80 11.59 3.39
N PRO A 39 1.64 11.25 4.01
CA PRO A 39 1.63 10.46 5.23
C PRO A 39 2.23 9.06 5.04
N TYR A 40 1.99 8.45 3.86
CA TYR A 40 2.52 7.13 3.52
C TYR A 40 4.05 7.18 3.35
N ALA A 41 4.56 8.14 2.58
CA ALA A 41 5.99 8.31 2.37
C ALA A 41 6.74 8.66 3.67
N GLN A 42 6.16 9.50 4.53
CA GLN A 42 6.73 9.82 5.84
C GLN A 42 6.79 8.58 6.75
N ALA A 43 5.71 7.79 6.79
CA ALA A 43 5.68 6.56 7.57
C ALA A 43 6.72 5.54 7.08
N GLU A 44 6.90 5.41 5.76
CA GLU A 44 7.94 4.57 5.16
C GLU A 44 9.35 5.04 5.54
N GLU A 45 9.62 6.35 5.45
CA GLU A 45 10.92 6.93 5.81
C GLU A 45 11.23 6.73 7.30
N GLU A 46 10.28 7.03 8.19
CA GLU A 46 10.43 6.87 9.64
C GLU A 46 10.61 5.40 10.02
N ALA A 47 9.80 4.50 9.49
CA ALA A 47 9.91 3.06 9.74
C ALA A 47 11.25 2.51 9.21
N THR A 48 11.70 2.97 8.04
CA THR A 48 13.00 2.59 7.46
C THR A 48 14.16 3.07 8.35
N ALA A 49 14.09 4.28 8.88
CA ALA A 49 15.11 4.81 9.78
C ALA A 49 15.18 3.99 11.08
N ILE A 50 14.03 3.63 11.65
CA ILE A 50 13.95 2.77 12.84
C ILE A 50 14.52 1.37 12.52
N ALA A 51 14.06 0.75 11.42
CA ALA A 51 14.53 -0.57 11.02
C ALA A 51 16.06 -0.61 10.84
N LYS A 52 16.64 0.35 10.12
CA LYS A 52 18.10 0.44 9.93
C LYS A 52 18.88 0.69 11.22
N LYS A 53 18.28 1.35 12.20
CA LYS A 53 18.90 1.60 13.50
C LYS A 53 18.96 0.36 14.38
N TYR A 54 17.95 -0.47 14.34
CA TYR A 54 17.80 -1.63 15.24
C TYR A 54 18.05 -2.98 14.58
N THR A 55 18.24 -3.00 13.25
CA THR A 55 18.49 -4.24 12.49
C THR A 55 19.60 -4.03 11.47
N ASP A 56 20.01 -5.12 10.80
CA ASP A 56 21.00 -5.07 9.71
C ASP A 56 20.37 -4.77 8.33
N LEU A 57 19.13 -4.30 8.27
CA LEU A 57 18.45 -3.94 7.02
C LEU A 57 19.23 -2.87 6.25
N THR A 58 19.59 -3.16 5.00
CA THR A 58 20.33 -2.22 4.13
C THR A 58 19.49 -1.73 2.96
N LYS A 59 18.74 -2.63 2.34
CA LYS A 59 17.92 -2.34 1.17
C LYS A 59 16.46 -2.65 1.49
N VAL A 60 15.55 -1.74 1.21
CA VAL A 60 14.11 -1.93 1.27
C VAL A 60 13.60 -2.19 -0.14
N SER A 61 12.81 -3.22 -0.33
CA SER A 61 12.12 -3.55 -1.59
C SER A 61 10.64 -3.21 -1.54
N ASP A 62 9.99 -3.45 -0.40
CA ASP A 62 8.56 -3.25 -0.22
C ASP A 62 8.25 -2.67 1.16
N PHE A 63 7.17 -1.88 1.23
CA PHE A 63 6.65 -1.28 2.44
C PHE A 63 5.15 -1.52 2.56
N TYR A 64 4.69 -1.97 3.75
CA TYR A 64 3.30 -2.20 4.07
C TYR A 64 2.87 -1.43 5.30
N TRP A 65 1.78 -0.70 5.19
CA TRP A 65 1.08 -0.10 6.32
C TRP A 65 -0.08 -1.03 6.70
N PHE A 66 0.08 -1.73 7.81
CA PHE A 66 -0.90 -2.66 8.35
C PHE A 66 -1.57 -2.03 9.58
N THR A 67 -2.91 -2.07 9.64
CA THR A 67 -3.68 -1.56 10.78
C THR A 67 -4.85 -2.49 11.07
N ARG A 68 -4.85 -3.05 12.28
CA ARG A 68 -5.91 -3.85 12.85
C ARG A 68 -6.15 -3.41 14.30
N ASP A 69 -5.79 -4.25 15.26
CA ASP A 69 -5.84 -3.91 16.69
C ASP A 69 -4.80 -2.82 17.01
N GLU A 70 -3.66 -2.92 16.34
CA GLU A 70 -2.56 -1.94 16.37
C GLU A 70 -2.09 -1.62 14.95
N THR A 71 -1.25 -0.57 14.81
CA THR A 71 -0.64 -0.20 13.54
C THR A 71 0.80 -0.64 13.49
N TYR A 72 1.16 -1.32 12.40
CA TYR A 72 2.51 -1.80 12.10
C TYR A 72 2.95 -1.31 10.72
N PHE A 73 4.23 -1.03 10.62
CA PHE A 73 4.93 -0.74 9.37
C PHE A 73 5.87 -1.88 9.06
N SER A 74 5.63 -2.60 7.99
CA SER A 74 6.44 -3.75 7.61
C SER A 74 7.27 -3.45 6.37
N LEU A 75 8.55 -3.75 6.45
CA LEU A 75 9.56 -3.51 5.42
C LEU A 75 10.10 -4.86 4.96
N LEU A 76 9.97 -5.20 3.70
CA LEU A 76 10.72 -6.31 3.09
C LEU A 76 12.03 -5.78 2.52
N GLY A 77 13.06 -6.59 2.59
CA GLY A 77 14.36 -6.15 2.06
C GLY A 77 15.48 -7.14 2.32
N ALA A 78 16.72 -6.66 2.21
CA ALA A 78 17.90 -7.46 2.42
C ALA A 78 18.77 -6.90 3.57
N ASP A 79 19.37 -7.81 4.33
CA ASP A 79 20.36 -7.48 5.33
C ASP A 79 21.75 -7.22 4.70
N LYS A 80 22.77 -6.88 5.52
CA LYS A 80 24.16 -6.68 5.08
C LYS A 80 24.82 -7.90 4.45
N LYS A 81 24.26 -9.10 4.71
CA LYS A 81 24.76 -10.38 4.17
C LYS A 81 24.03 -10.81 2.92
N GLY A 82 23.00 -10.04 2.50
CA GLY A 82 22.16 -10.35 1.36
C GLY A 82 21.02 -11.33 1.67
N ASN A 83 20.74 -11.64 2.94
CA ASN A 83 19.59 -12.45 3.29
C ASN A 83 18.32 -11.60 3.17
N GLU A 84 17.27 -12.21 2.63
CA GLU A 84 15.95 -11.56 2.55
C GLU A 84 15.27 -11.60 3.92
N ILE A 85 15.00 -10.41 4.48
CA ILE A 85 14.37 -10.24 5.79
C ILE A 85 13.10 -9.38 5.67
N ALA A 86 12.19 -9.60 6.61
CA ALA A 86 11.07 -8.71 6.86
C ALA A 86 11.26 -8.07 8.25
N VAL A 87 11.13 -6.75 8.31
CA VAL A 87 11.23 -5.98 9.56
C VAL A 87 9.88 -5.35 9.84
N ILE A 88 9.25 -5.70 10.95
CA ILE A 88 7.94 -5.17 11.35
C ILE A 88 8.15 -4.21 12.52
N VAL A 89 7.84 -2.95 12.30
CA VAL A 89 8.00 -1.84 13.24
C VAL A 89 6.61 -1.43 13.73
N PRO A 90 6.30 -1.53 15.02
CA PRO A 90 5.07 -0.97 15.56
C PRO A 90 5.10 0.56 15.49
N LYS A 91 3.92 1.20 15.38
CA LYS A 91 3.81 2.66 15.26
C LYS A 91 4.49 3.42 16.40
N ASP A 92 4.52 2.85 17.59
CA ASP A 92 5.20 3.43 18.76
C ASP A 92 6.73 3.21 18.77
N GLY A 93 7.25 2.42 17.83
CA GLY A 93 8.68 2.14 17.67
C GLY A 93 9.30 1.22 18.74
N ASN A 94 8.53 0.67 19.67
CA ASN A 94 9.08 0.05 20.89
C ASN A 94 9.68 -1.36 20.66
N LYS A 95 9.05 -2.22 19.86
CA LYS A 95 9.48 -3.62 19.69
C LYS A 95 9.52 -4.00 18.22
N VAL A 96 10.68 -3.87 17.62
CA VAL A 96 10.91 -4.28 16.23
C VAL A 96 10.99 -5.81 16.15
N THR A 97 10.24 -6.41 15.22
CA THR A 97 10.27 -7.84 14.92
C THR A 97 11.01 -8.06 13.61
N VAL A 98 11.97 -8.99 13.60
CA VAL A 98 12.72 -9.37 12.40
C VAL A 98 12.42 -10.82 12.04
N LEU A 99 12.05 -11.06 10.81
CA LEU A 99 11.74 -12.40 10.27
C LEU A 99 12.65 -12.65 9.07
N ASN A 100 13.12 -13.90 8.90
CA ASN A 100 13.68 -14.30 7.62
C ASN A 100 12.53 -14.61 6.66
N GLN A 101 12.55 -14.08 5.45
CA GLN A 101 11.49 -14.34 4.48
C GLN A 101 11.39 -15.82 4.08
N LYS A 102 12.53 -16.54 4.09
CA LYS A 102 12.59 -17.98 3.81
C LYS A 102 11.88 -18.88 4.85
N ASP A 103 11.64 -18.37 6.06
CA ASP A 103 11.01 -19.12 7.15
C ASP A 103 9.48 -18.99 7.11
N GLY A 104 8.95 -18.30 6.11
CA GLY A 104 7.51 -18.09 5.92
C GLY A 104 7.08 -18.13 4.46
N VAL A 105 5.79 -17.92 4.25
CA VAL A 105 5.23 -17.81 2.90
C VAL A 105 5.44 -16.40 2.35
N SER A 106 5.78 -16.30 1.07
CA SER A 106 5.88 -15.01 0.39
C SER A 106 4.50 -14.35 0.21
N GLU A 107 4.48 -13.06 -0.07
CA GLU A 107 3.27 -12.32 -0.44
C GLU A 107 2.48 -13.04 -1.52
N LEU A 108 3.16 -13.42 -2.60
CA LEU A 108 2.53 -14.11 -3.72
C LEU A 108 1.94 -15.46 -3.31
N ALA A 109 2.65 -16.24 -2.48
CA ALA A 109 2.15 -17.52 -1.98
C ALA A 109 0.92 -17.33 -1.08
N ALA A 110 0.92 -16.33 -0.19
CA ALA A 110 -0.24 -15.99 0.62
C ALA A 110 -1.46 -15.62 -0.24
N MET A 111 -1.26 -14.76 -1.25
CA MET A 111 -2.32 -14.40 -2.21
C MET A 111 -2.84 -15.60 -3.00
N GLN A 112 -1.96 -16.51 -3.44
CA GLN A 112 -2.34 -17.73 -4.16
C GLN A 112 -3.12 -18.70 -3.28
N ASN A 113 -2.75 -18.86 -2.01
CA ASN A 113 -3.47 -19.70 -1.05
C ASN A 113 -4.91 -19.20 -0.85
N VAL A 114 -5.07 -17.89 -0.69
CA VAL A 114 -6.40 -17.26 -0.57
C VAL A 114 -7.19 -17.38 -1.87
N ALA A 115 -6.56 -17.19 -3.03
CA ALA A 115 -7.23 -17.35 -4.32
C ALA A 115 -7.75 -18.79 -4.54
N LYS A 116 -6.99 -19.79 -4.09
CA LYS A 116 -7.42 -21.20 -4.13
C LYS A 116 -8.58 -21.48 -3.17
N ALA A 117 -8.54 -20.92 -1.97
CA ALA A 117 -9.59 -21.10 -0.97
C ALA A 117 -10.90 -20.38 -1.36
N TYR A 118 -10.79 -19.25 -2.07
CA TYR A 118 -11.92 -18.39 -2.45
C TYR A 118 -11.93 -18.09 -3.95
N PRO A 119 -12.19 -19.10 -4.83
CA PRO A 119 -12.06 -18.96 -6.29
C PRO A 119 -13.07 -18.01 -6.93
N LYS A 120 -14.13 -17.61 -6.20
CA LYS A 120 -15.12 -16.60 -6.64
C LYS A 120 -14.74 -15.17 -6.23
N GLU A 121 -13.64 -14.99 -5.51
CA GLU A 121 -13.18 -13.67 -5.07
C GLU A 121 -11.94 -13.25 -5.85
N LYS A 122 -11.86 -11.95 -6.14
CA LYS A 122 -10.69 -11.37 -6.81
C LYS A 122 -9.71 -10.90 -5.73
N VAL A 123 -8.55 -11.55 -5.64
CA VAL A 123 -7.43 -11.11 -4.78
C VAL A 123 -6.88 -9.79 -5.29
N LYS A 124 -6.68 -8.82 -4.41
CA LYS A 124 -6.22 -7.45 -4.73
C LYS A 124 -4.80 -7.17 -4.30
N GLN A 125 -4.49 -7.42 -3.03
CA GLN A 125 -3.22 -7.13 -2.41
C GLN A 125 -3.06 -7.95 -1.14
N ALA A 126 -1.83 -8.08 -0.65
CA ALA A 126 -1.55 -8.55 0.68
C ALA A 126 -0.72 -7.53 1.45
N LYS A 127 -0.79 -7.55 2.79
CA LYS A 127 0.00 -6.69 3.67
C LYS A 127 0.51 -7.53 4.82
N LEU A 128 1.80 -7.42 5.11
CA LEU A 128 2.43 -8.05 6.26
C LEU A 128 2.20 -7.21 7.51
N GLY A 129 1.91 -7.87 8.62
CA GLY A 129 1.76 -7.22 9.92
C GLY A 129 1.75 -8.21 11.06
N ILE A 130 1.31 -7.74 12.25
CA ILE A 130 1.13 -8.58 13.42
C ILE A 130 -0.34 -8.59 13.83
N TYR A 131 -0.86 -9.78 14.10
CA TYR A 131 -2.19 -9.98 14.66
C TYR A 131 -2.11 -10.97 15.81
N LYS A 132 -2.59 -10.58 17.00
CA LYS A 132 -2.48 -11.38 18.24
C LYS A 132 -1.06 -11.91 18.47
N GLU A 133 -0.09 -11.00 18.42
CA GLU A 133 1.34 -11.25 18.64
C GLU A 133 2.04 -12.15 17.59
N ALA A 134 1.32 -12.62 16.57
CA ALA A 134 1.86 -13.46 15.51
C ALA A 134 1.98 -12.71 14.17
N PRO A 135 3.05 -12.93 13.39
CA PRO A 135 3.16 -12.39 12.04
C PRO A 135 2.12 -13.01 11.10
N VAL A 136 1.46 -12.16 10.32
CA VAL A 136 0.39 -12.54 9.40
C VAL A 136 0.46 -11.77 8.09
N TRP A 137 -0.02 -12.39 7.03
CA TRP A 137 -0.41 -11.72 5.81
C TRP A 137 -1.92 -11.42 5.85
N GLU A 138 -2.31 -10.17 5.65
CA GLU A 138 -3.69 -9.77 5.41
C GLU A 138 -3.92 -9.65 3.92
N VAL A 139 -4.67 -10.57 3.36
CA VAL A 139 -5.02 -10.60 1.94
C VAL A 139 -6.38 -9.95 1.76
N THR A 140 -6.42 -8.88 0.97
CA THR A 140 -7.66 -8.20 0.57
C THR A 140 -8.23 -8.85 -0.67
N THR A 141 -9.50 -9.21 -0.63
CA THR A 141 -10.24 -9.74 -1.77
C THR A 141 -11.50 -8.92 -2.04
N THR A 142 -12.06 -9.09 -3.22
CA THR A 142 -13.35 -8.47 -3.60
C THR A 142 -14.25 -9.56 -4.17
N SER A 143 -15.47 -9.66 -3.64
CA SER A 143 -16.50 -10.55 -4.15
C SER A 143 -17.08 -10.06 -5.48
N ASP A 144 -17.84 -10.91 -6.19
CA ASP A 144 -18.54 -10.54 -7.42
C ASP A 144 -19.58 -9.43 -7.20
N SER A 145 -20.11 -9.30 -5.98
CA SER A 145 -21.01 -8.20 -5.59
C SER A 145 -20.28 -6.88 -5.28
N GLY A 146 -18.93 -6.84 -5.39
CA GLY A 146 -18.13 -5.66 -5.13
C GLY A 146 -17.78 -5.44 -3.65
N LYS A 147 -18.19 -6.32 -2.74
CA LYS A 147 -17.88 -6.23 -1.32
C LYS A 147 -16.43 -6.62 -1.05
N VAL A 148 -15.78 -5.92 -0.12
CA VAL A 148 -14.40 -6.15 0.27
C VAL A 148 -14.33 -7.14 1.42
N ASN A 149 -13.41 -8.10 1.33
CA ASN A 149 -13.13 -9.06 2.37
C ASN A 149 -11.64 -9.01 2.72
N TYR A 150 -11.31 -9.36 3.96
CA TYR A 150 -9.95 -9.49 4.46
C TYR A 150 -9.74 -10.88 5.01
N VAL A 151 -8.75 -11.58 4.50
CA VAL A 151 -8.35 -12.93 4.95
C VAL A 151 -6.98 -12.83 5.59
N LEU A 152 -6.89 -13.15 6.88
CA LEU A 152 -5.63 -13.24 7.59
C LEU A 152 -5.10 -14.67 7.44
N VAL A 153 -3.88 -14.81 6.96
CA VAL A 153 -3.16 -16.08 6.88
C VAL A 153 -1.84 -15.98 7.66
N SER A 154 -1.44 -17.08 8.28
CA SER A 154 -0.20 -17.13 9.06
C SER A 154 1.03 -16.89 8.15
N PHE A 155 2.03 -16.18 8.67
CA PHE A 155 3.28 -15.95 7.95
C PHE A 155 4.04 -17.26 7.70
N ASP A 156 4.10 -18.16 8.71
CA ASP A 156 4.90 -19.39 8.67
C ASP A 156 4.38 -20.44 7.68
N LYS A 157 3.06 -20.65 7.66
CA LYS A 157 2.44 -21.74 6.86
C LYS A 157 1.46 -21.27 5.79
N GLY A 158 1.04 -19.99 5.83
CA GLY A 158 0.01 -19.48 4.93
C GLY A 158 -1.38 -20.08 5.20
N GLU A 159 -1.61 -20.61 6.41
CA GLU A 159 -2.90 -21.15 6.84
C GLU A 159 -3.85 -20.00 7.23
N GLU A 160 -5.12 -20.14 6.91
CA GLU A 160 -6.12 -19.15 7.28
C GLU A 160 -6.31 -19.10 8.81
N ILE A 161 -6.21 -17.90 9.35
CA ILE A 161 -6.45 -17.60 10.77
C ILE A 161 -7.85 -17.01 10.97
N LYS A 162 -8.24 -16.09 10.08
CA LYS A 162 -9.50 -15.35 10.20
C LYS A 162 -9.92 -14.77 8.86
N LYS A 163 -11.21 -14.78 8.60
CA LYS A 163 -11.82 -13.99 7.52
C LYS A 163 -12.80 -12.98 8.10
N VAL A 164 -12.73 -11.76 7.57
CA VAL A 164 -13.71 -10.68 7.80
C VAL A 164 -14.33 -10.37 6.46
N SER A 165 -15.65 -10.54 6.36
CA SER A 165 -16.40 -10.41 5.11
C SER A 165 -17.40 -9.27 5.18
N ASP A 166 -17.80 -8.80 4.00
CA ASP A 166 -18.93 -7.91 3.81
C ASP A 166 -18.76 -6.48 4.37
N ILE A 167 -17.54 -5.91 4.20
CA ILE A 167 -17.28 -4.52 4.56
C ILE A 167 -17.51 -3.59 3.35
#